data_07bfdd77339fbef56d4f03e324670f38
#
_entry.id   07bfdd77339fbef56d4f03e324670f38
#
_cell.length_a   1.000
_cell.length_b   1.000
_cell.length_c   1.000
_cell.angle_alpha   90.00
_cell.angle_beta   90.00
_cell.angle_gamma   90.00
#
_symmetry.space_group_name_H-M   'P 1'
#
loop_
_entity.id
_entity.type
_entity.pdbx_description
1 polymer ?
#
loop_
_entity_poly.entity_id
_entity_poly.type
_entity_poly.pdbx_seq_one_letter_code
_entity_poly.pdbx_strand_id
1 'polypeptide(L)'
;MLFLLLFFLAVLIAAEVYSIYKGMDKITYDAQASQSLLEPNEEFTITTKIGHYKFWFLPYLEMVENFPDQLQFPHDEDIVVDRMHSNLSPELCLTRLHSTFYLMPNQAFYRSVDVSLPKRGRYLLQDATLYGGDFLGIRDNCNKFKIHKEIIVMPERISYPNLDHLLGDFLGNISVRRFLFDDPMLTVGFSEYTGREPMRDISWTQSARMGKMMVKEYDHTIDYCVEVLVNVQSVPNSFESEDEGVETCFSLARGVCEVLESKQMKYGFSTNAITLGPIGSLCSVDQGIGNRHFFRVMEILGRALPQSAEYFNATLSRACRSIQTGKHFIIITPKVDPSWEESLHRLQESTVAQVIVLTPDSFQTSDSEQKEEAV
;
A
#
# COMPACT_ATOMS: atom_id res chain seq x y z
N MET A 1 21.95 7.71 69.01
CA MET A 1 22.06 6.73 67.94
C MET A 1 20.72 6.12 67.54
N LEU A 2 19.96 5.55 68.41
CA LEU A 2 18.66 4.88 68.12
C LEU A 2 17.65 5.81 67.47
N PHE A 3 17.53 7.06 67.90
CA PHE A 3 16.62 8.06 67.36
C PHE A 3 16.96 8.44 65.91
N LEU A 4 18.23 8.53 65.60
CA LEU A 4 18.74 8.84 64.27
C LEU A 4 18.46 7.68 63.30
N LEU A 5 18.61 6.45 63.76
CA LEU A 5 18.30 5.24 63.00
C LEU A 5 16.79 5.12 62.74
N LEU A 6 15.93 5.40 63.71
CA LEU A 6 14.47 5.43 63.56
C LEU A 6 14.04 6.54 62.58
N PHE A 7 14.69 7.70 62.62
CA PHE A 7 14.43 8.78 61.68
C PHE A 7 14.76 8.37 60.22
N PHE A 8 15.94 7.78 60.01
CA PHE A 8 16.31 7.27 58.67
C PHE A 8 15.35 6.18 58.19
N LEU A 9 14.95 5.28 59.04
CA LEU A 9 13.97 4.24 58.73
C LEU A 9 12.62 4.85 58.33
N ALA A 10 12.15 5.85 59.06
CA ALA A 10 10.89 6.54 58.72
C ALA A 10 10.98 7.28 57.37
N VAL A 11 12.13 7.89 57.04
CA VAL A 11 12.36 8.54 55.76
C VAL A 11 12.38 7.50 54.63
N LEU A 12 13.02 6.34 54.81
CA LEU A 12 13.02 5.25 53.82
C LEU A 12 11.60 4.72 53.59
N ILE A 13 10.83 4.49 54.64
CA ILE A 13 9.44 4.03 54.52
C ILE A 13 8.59 5.10 53.80
N ALA A 14 8.76 6.37 54.09
CA ALA A 14 8.05 7.45 53.41
C ALA A 14 8.42 7.55 51.94
N ALA A 15 9.71 7.39 51.60
CA ALA A 15 10.19 7.34 50.23
C ALA A 15 9.62 6.14 49.44
N GLU A 16 9.57 4.97 50.07
CA GLU A 16 8.99 3.76 49.51
C GLU A 16 7.49 3.93 49.24
N VAL A 17 6.74 4.38 50.22
CA VAL A 17 5.29 4.66 50.09
C VAL A 17 5.06 5.67 48.94
N TYR A 18 5.89 6.72 48.86
CA TYR A 18 5.77 7.67 47.76
C TYR A 18 6.06 7.03 46.41
N SER A 19 7.10 6.20 46.31
CA SER A 19 7.47 5.46 45.08
C SER A 19 6.33 4.56 44.63
N ILE A 20 5.72 3.79 45.54
CA ILE A 20 4.58 2.90 45.25
C ILE A 20 3.38 3.66 44.65
N TYR A 21 2.99 4.78 45.26
CA TYR A 21 1.76 5.49 44.85
C TYR A 21 1.97 6.49 43.74
N LYS A 22 3.14 7.05 43.63
CA LYS A 22 3.42 8.20 42.73
C LYS A 22 4.50 7.93 41.71
N GLY A 23 5.27 6.85 41.77
CA GLY A 23 6.41 6.57 40.89
C GLY A 23 6.05 6.60 39.41
N MET A 24 4.99 5.93 39.03
CA MET A 24 4.55 5.76 37.65
C MET A 24 3.66 6.88 37.10
N ASP A 25 3.29 7.88 37.88
CA ASP A 25 2.47 9.00 37.42
C ASP A 25 3.26 9.88 36.41
N LYS A 26 2.58 10.46 35.42
CA LYS A 26 3.16 11.39 34.41
C LYS A 26 4.33 10.81 33.59
N ILE A 27 4.38 9.49 33.44
CA ILE A 27 5.21 8.86 32.42
C ILE A 27 4.50 9.01 31.09
N THR A 28 5.23 9.40 30.06
CA THR A 28 4.75 9.49 28.69
C THR A 28 5.49 8.45 27.83
N TYR A 29 4.78 7.86 26.91
CA TYR A 29 5.34 6.93 25.94
C TYR A 29 4.88 7.34 24.54
N ASP A 30 5.80 7.36 23.58
CA ASP A 30 5.53 7.56 22.16
C ASP A 30 6.47 6.68 21.35
N ALA A 31 5.96 6.06 20.30
CA ALA A 31 6.75 5.30 19.35
C ALA A 31 6.52 5.82 17.94
N GLN A 32 7.58 5.97 17.18
CA GLN A 32 7.56 6.49 15.82
C GLN A 32 8.39 5.57 14.92
N ALA A 33 7.83 5.22 13.76
CA ALA A 33 8.58 4.59 12.69
C ALA A 33 9.19 5.66 11.79
N SER A 34 10.38 5.41 11.26
CA SER A 34 11.07 6.33 10.33
C SER A 34 10.29 6.55 9.04
N GLN A 35 9.56 5.51 8.59
CA GLN A 35 8.75 5.53 7.38
C GLN A 35 7.42 4.82 7.65
N SER A 36 6.38 5.22 6.93
CA SER A 36 5.05 4.60 7.03
C SER A 36 4.72 3.68 5.83
N LEU A 37 5.45 3.80 4.75
CA LEU A 37 5.32 2.98 3.53
C LEU A 37 6.69 2.45 3.17
N LEU A 38 6.82 1.13 3.06
CA LEU A 38 8.09 0.40 2.97
C LEU A 38 8.07 -0.61 1.82
N GLU A 39 9.25 -0.90 1.31
CA GLU A 39 9.50 -2.08 0.47
C GLU A 39 9.59 -3.35 1.34
N PRO A 40 9.29 -4.54 0.78
CA PRO A 40 9.57 -5.80 1.46
C PRO A 40 11.06 -5.94 1.79
N ASN A 41 11.37 -6.40 3.01
CA ASN A 41 12.73 -6.52 3.55
C ASN A 41 13.52 -5.21 3.66
N GLU A 42 12.91 -4.06 3.46
CA GLU A 42 13.56 -2.78 3.73
C GLU A 42 13.74 -2.60 5.24
N GLU A 43 14.96 -2.20 5.63
CA GLU A 43 15.26 -1.89 7.02
C GLU A 43 14.75 -0.49 7.37
N PHE A 44 14.06 -0.39 8.49
CA PHE A 44 13.59 0.87 9.02
C PHE A 44 13.75 0.91 10.54
N THR A 45 13.82 2.11 11.09
CA THR A 45 14.05 2.30 12.52
C THR A 45 12.74 2.63 13.23
N ILE A 46 12.47 1.91 14.31
CA ILE A 46 11.42 2.27 15.28
C ILE A 46 12.08 3.00 16.44
N THR A 47 11.73 4.26 16.65
CA THR A 47 12.23 5.06 17.75
C THR A 47 11.16 5.17 18.82
N THR A 48 11.46 4.64 19.99
CA THR A 48 10.63 4.73 21.19
C THR A 48 11.16 5.84 22.10
N LYS A 49 10.26 6.70 22.57
CA LYS A 49 10.54 7.78 23.51
C LYS A 49 9.74 7.58 24.77
N ILE A 50 10.42 7.54 25.90
CA ILE A 50 9.82 7.54 27.24
C ILE A 50 10.22 8.81 27.97
N GLY A 51 9.24 9.58 28.42
CA GLY A 51 9.47 10.77 29.20
C GLY A 51 9.03 10.61 30.63
N HIS A 52 9.92 10.92 31.59
CA HIS A 52 9.64 10.97 33.02
C HIS A 52 9.71 12.41 33.50
N TYR A 53 8.57 13.08 33.62
CA TYR A 53 8.50 14.51 33.94
C TYR A 53 8.25 14.75 35.45
N LYS A 54 9.05 14.08 36.30
CA LYS A 54 8.99 14.23 37.75
C LYS A 54 10.37 14.42 38.33
N PHE A 55 10.39 15.02 39.53
CA PHE A 55 11.61 15.22 40.30
C PHE A 55 12.04 13.95 41.08
N TRP A 56 11.34 12.83 40.91
CA TRP A 56 11.63 11.60 41.62
C TRP A 56 12.34 10.60 40.74
N PHE A 57 13.28 9.86 41.32
CA PHE A 57 14.01 8.78 40.63
C PHE A 57 13.11 7.55 40.49
N LEU A 58 13.13 6.88 39.33
CA LEU A 58 12.47 5.61 39.08
C LEU A 58 13.54 4.53 38.95
N PRO A 59 13.72 3.68 39.99
CA PRO A 59 14.85 2.77 40.08
C PRO A 59 14.74 1.60 39.08
N TYR A 60 13.53 1.19 38.78
CA TYR A 60 13.26 0.09 37.86
C TYR A 60 12.06 0.40 37.00
N LEU A 61 12.25 0.28 35.70
CA LEU A 61 11.20 0.37 34.69
C LEU A 61 11.43 -0.75 33.69
N GLU A 62 10.45 -1.63 33.54
CA GLU A 62 10.38 -2.61 32.49
C GLU A 62 9.39 -2.15 31.43
N MET A 63 9.82 -2.14 30.18
CA MET A 63 9.00 -1.84 29.03
C MET A 63 8.75 -3.11 28.24
N VAL A 64 7.48 -3.42 28.04
CA VAL A 64 7.02 -4.53 27.21
C VAL A 64 6.25 -3.94 26.03
N GLU A 65 6.84 -4.03 24.85
CA GLU A 65 6.24 -3.59 23.60
C GLU A 65 5.71 -4.78 22.81
N ASN A 66 4.51 -4.64 22.27
CA ASN A 66 3.89 -5.67 21.43
C ASN A 66 4.06 -5.27 19.96
N PHE A 67 4.78 -6.08 19.22
CA PHE A 67 5.01 -5.93 17.79
C PHE A 67 4.32 -7.05 16.99
N PRO A 68 4.02 -6.86 15.70
CA PRO A 68 3.61 -7.94 14.82
C PRO A 68 4.66 -9.07 14.78
N ASP A 69 4.22 -10.32 14.78
CA ASP A 69 5.12 -11.50 14.82
C ASP A 69 6.07 -11.59 13.60
N GLN A 70 5.69 -10.96 12.50
CA GLN A 70 6.45 -10.96 11.26
C GLN A 70 7.63 -9.97 11.27
N LEU A 71 7.78 -9.16 12.32
CA LEU A 71 8.86 -8.21 12.47
C LEU A 71 10.18 -8.97 12.71
N GLN A 72 11.18 -8.66 11.91
CA GLN A 72 12.53 -9.23 12.02
C GLN A 72 13.49 -8.19 12.59
N PHE A 73 14.39 -8.65 13.46
CA PHE A 73 15.39 -7.84 14.14
C PHE A 73 16.78 -8.26 13.63
N PRO A 74 17.31 -7.63 12.56
CA PRO A 74 18.52 -8.12 11.90
C PRO A 74 19.81 -7.91 12.71
N HIS A 75 19.84 -6.95 13.65
CA HIS A 75 21.08 -6.52 14.30
C HIS A 75 21.10 -6.67 15.82
N ASP A 76 20.03 -7.10 16.46
CA ASP A 76 19.94 -7.13 17.93
C ASP A 76 19.93 -8.56 18.47
N GLU A 77 21.11 -9.12 18.75
CA GLU A 77 21.26 -10.42 19.41
C GLU A 77 20.89 -10.38 20.92
N ASP A 78 20.89 -9.19 21.54
CA ASP A 78 20.67 -9.00 22.97
C ASP A 78 19.20 -8.72 23.36
N ILE A 79 18.30 -8.69 22.38
CA ILE A 79 16.89 -8.41 22.65
C ILE A 79 16.18 -9.68 23.14
N VAL A 80 15.64 -9.64 24.34
CA VAL A 80 14.77 -10.71 24.85
C VAL A 80 13.43 -10.64 24.12
N VAL A 81 13.31 -11.50 23.12
CA VAL A 81 12.09 -11.63 22.32
C VAL A 81 11.28 -12.81 22.84
N ASP A 82 10.10 -12.54 23.39
CA ASP A 82 9.15 -13.57 23.75
C ASP A 82 8.04 -13.64 22.69
N ARG A 83 8.00 -14.76 21.94
CA ARG A 83 7.00 -14.99 20.90
C ARG A 83 5.78 -15.68 21.50
N MET A 84 4.69 -14.94 21.63
CA MET A 84 3.41 -15.50 22.00
C MET A 84 2.67 -16.07 20.80
N HIS A 85 2.63 -17.39 20.71
CA HIS A 85 1.76 -18.06 19.73
C HIS A 85 0.36 -18.20 20.34
N SER A 86 -0.60 -17.53 19.72
CA SER A 86 -2.01 -17.75 20.05
C SER A 86 -2.51 -19.00 19.32
N ASN A 87 -2.94 -20.01 20.07
CA ASN A 87 -3.57 -21.21 19.49
C ASN A 87 -4.96 -20.94 18.87
N LEU A 88 -5.47 -19.71 19.01
CA LEU A 88 -6.82 -19.33 18.57
C LEU A 88 -6.87 -18.64 17.20
N SER A 89 -5.82 -17.97 16.79
CA SER A 89 -5.76 -17.31 15.46
C SER A 89 -4.31 -16.97 15.13
N PRO A 90 -3.80 -17.33 13.94
CA PRO A 90 -2.46 -16.97 13.49
C PRO A 90 -2.24 -15.45 13.40
N GLU A 91 -3.32 -14.68 13.23
CA GLU A 91 -3.31 -13.22 13.14
C GLU A 91 -3.02 -12.51 14.47
N LEU A 92 -3.07 -13.25 15.60
CA LEU A 92 -2.82 -12.75 16.96
C LEU A 92 -1.43 -13.12 17.49
N CYS A 93 -0.53 -13.59 16.65
CA CYS A 93 0.85 -13.80 17.03
C CYS A 93 1.54 -12.46 17.22
N LEU A 94 2.03 -12.21 18.44
CA LEU A 94 2.70 -10.98 18.82
C LEU A 94 4.10 -11.30 19.32
N THR A 95 5.05 -10.54 18.84
CA THR A 95 6.42 -10.53 19.35
C THR A 95 6.50 -9.50 20.48
N ARG A 96 6.87 -9.93 21.68
CA ARG A 96 7.09 -9.06 22.82
C ARG A 96 8.55 -8.71 22.96
N LEU A 97 8.81 -7.43 23.02
CA LEU A 97 10.13 -6.91 23.27
C LEU A 97 10.21 -6.39 24.69
N HIS A 98 11.07 -7.02 25.50
CA HIS A 98 11.32 -6.64 26.87
C HIS A 98 12.57 -5.77 26.96
N SER A 99 12.47 -4.67 27.69
CA SER A 99 13.61 -3.80 27.96
C SER A 99 13.51 -3.26 29.37
N THR A 100 14.62 -3.33 30.10
CA THR A 100 14.71 -2.85 31.48
C THR A 100 15.69 -1.69 31.57
N PHE A 101 15.30 -0.65 32.29
CA PHE A 101 16.15 0.53 32.52
C PHE A 101 15.69 1.28 33.76
N TYR A 102 16.41 2.31 34.13
CA TYR A 102 16.07 3.24 35.20
C TYR A 102 15.93 4.65 34.62
N LEU A 103 15.14 5.50 35.27
CA LEU A 103 14.95 6.87 34.85
C LEU A 103 15.31 7.83 35.98
N MET A 104 16.18 8.78 35.64
CA MET A 104 16.50 9.91 36.51
C MET A 104 15.36 10.94 36.49
N PRO A 105 15.29 11.82 37.51
CA PRO A 105 14.32 12.91 37.53
C PRO A 105 14.39 13.78 36.27
N ASN A 106 13.23 14.09 35.67
CA ASN A 106 13.10 14.91 34.46
C ASN A 106 13.93 14.40 33.25
N GLN A 107 14.07 13.10 33.12
CA GLN A 107 14.80 12.48 32.02
C GLN A 107 13.85 11.96 30.93
N ALA A 108 14.26 12.08 29.68
CA ALA A 108 13.67 11.36 28.55
C ALA A 108 14.67 10.31 28.06
N PHE A 109 14.19 9.09 27.88
CA PHE A 109 14.94 8.00 27.32
C PHE A 109 14.48 7.76 25.86
N TYR A 110 15.44 7.52 24.98
CA TYR A 110 15.19 7.20 23.60
C TYR A 110 15.83 5.86 23.27
N ARG A 111 15.09 4.99 22.63
CA ARG A 111 15.62 3.75 22.08
C ARG A 111 15.25 3.66 20.61
N SER A 112 16.20 3.33 19.78
CA SER A 112 16.01 3.07 18.36
C SER A 112 16.34 1.61 18.09
N VAL A 113 15.47 0.93 17.37
CA VAL A 113 15.61 -0.48 16.97
C VAL A 113 15.42 -0.57 15.47
N ASP A 114 16.39 -1.18 14.78
CA ASP A 114 16.33 -1.41 13.36
C ASP A 114 15.62 -2.74 13.10
N VAL A 115 14.62 -2.69 12.25
CA VAL A 115 13.70 -3.79 12.00
C VAL A 115 13.35 -3.87 10.52
N SER A 116 12.92 -5.04 10.08
CA SER A 116 12.43 -5.24 8.71
C SER A 116 11.16 -6.09 8.68
N LEU A 117 10.39 -5.96 7.61
CA LEU A 117 9.16 -6.70 7.36
C LEU A 117 9.24 -7.41 6.00
N PRO A 118 9.21 -8.75 5.96
CA PRO A 118 9.43 -9.49 4.72
C PRO A 118 8.20 -9.57 3.82
N LYS A 119 7.01 -9.50 4.39
CA LYS A 119 5.76 -9.72 3.64
C LYS A 119 4.99 -8.42 3.46
N ARG A 120 4.35 -8.29 2.29
CA ARG A 120 3.36 -7.24 2.03
C ARG A 120 2.25 -7.27 3.09
N GLY A 121 1.77 -6.12 3.45
CA GLY A 121 0.63 -6.03 4.36
C GLY A 121 0.56 -4.72 5.13
N ARG A 122 -0.47 -4.65 5.95
CA ARG A 122 -0.71 -3.58 6.90
C ARG A 122 -0.35 -4.05 8.29
N TYR A 123 0.59 -3.40 8.91
CA TYR A 123 1.06 -3.70 10.25
C TYR A 123 0.72 -2.56 11.20
N LEU A 124 0.28 -2.92 12.38
CA LEU A 124 -0.02 -1.96 13.45
C LEU A 124 0.99 -2.12 14.57
N LEU A 125 1.67 -1.05 14.93
CA LEU A 125 2.34 -0.96 16.21
C LEU A 125 1.25 -0.89 17.27
N GLN A 126 1.21 -1.91 18.15
CA GLN A 126 0.15 -2.07 19.11
C GLN A 126 0.50 -1.40 20.45
N ASP A 127 0.04 -1.99 21.51
CA ASP A 127 0.15 -1.45 22.86
C ASP A 127 1.54 -1.65 23.45
N ALA A 128 1.99 -0.69 24.24
CA ALA A 128 3.13 -0.84 25.13
C ALA A 128 2.66 -0.85 26.59
N THR A 129 3.25 -1.72 27.38
CA THR A 129 3.00 -1.77 28.83
C THR A 129 4.31 -1.45 29.55
N LEU A 130 4.25 -0.45 30.42
CA LEU A 130 5.35 -0.08 31.27
C LEU A 130 5.07 -0.61 32.69
N TYR A 131 5.98 -1.41 33.22
CA TYR A 131 5.96 -1.88 34.61
C TYR A 131 7.02 -1.12 35.38
N GLY A 132 6.60 -0.41 36.42
CA GLY A 132 7.51 0.32 37.31
C GLY A 132 7.55 -0.30 38.65
N GLY A 133 8.75 -0.66 39.13
CA GLY A 133 9.00 -1.14 40.47
C GLY A 133 9.30 0.00 41.43
N ASP A 134 9.01 -0.24 42.73
CA ASP A 134 9.47 0.56 43.83
C ASP A 134 10.93 0.23 44.18
N PHE A 135 11.51 0.91 45.18
CA PHE A 135 12.88 0.68 45.60
C PHE A 135 13.14 -0.71 46.18
N LEU A 136 12.14 -1.31 46.77
CA LEU A 136 12.23 -2.62 47.46
C LEU A 136 11.63 -3.76 46.65
N GLY A 137 10.99 -3.46 45.49
CA GLY A 137 10.33 -4.47 44.66
C GLY A 137 9.09 -5.10 45.32
N ILE A 138 8.37 -4.34 46.18
CA ILE A 138 7.19 -4.84 46.92
C ILE A 138 5.95 -4.84 46.01
N ARG A 139 5.88 -3.88 45.09
CA ARG A 139 4.69 -3.71 44.24
C ARG A 139 5.07 -3.23 42.86
N ASP A 140 4.59 -3.93 41.82
CA ASP A 140 4.67 -3.51 40.45
C ASP A 140 3.43 -2.69 40.08
N ASN A 141 3.67 -1.47 39.58
CA ASN A 141 2.64 -0.64 38.98
C ASN A 141 2.76 -0.77 37.47
N CYS A 142 1.63 -0.83 36.75
CA CYS A 142 1.65 -0.89 35.29
C CYS A 142 0.84 0.25 34.66
N ASN A 143 1.39 0.84 33.61
CA ASN A 143 0.70 1.77 32.74
C ASN A 143 0.66 1.20 31.33
N LYS A 144 -0.54 1.15 30.73
CA LYS A 144 -0.74 0.71 29.36
C LYS A 144 -0.91 1.90 28.42
N PHE A 145 -0.15 1.92 27.35
CA PHE A 145 -0.18 2.95 26.33
C PHE A 145 -0.64 2.34 25.03
N LYS A 146 -1.71 2.88 24.46
CA LYS A 146 -2.22 2.46 23.16
C LYS A 146 -1.57 3.29 22.08
N ILE A 147 -0.91 2.61 21.15
CA ILE A 147 -0.30 3.24 19.97
C ILE A 147 -1.05 2.72 18.76
N HIS A 148 -1.48 3.64 17.92
CA HIS A 148 -2.10 3.31 16.64
C HIS A 148 -1.25 3.86 15.50
N LYS A 149 -0.01 3.41 15.43
CA LYS A 149 0.88 3.73 14.30
C LYS A 149 0.80 2.60 13.29
N GLU A 150 0.63 2.98 12.06
CA GLU A 150 0.43 2.08 10.94
C GLU A 150 1.66 2.08 10.06
N ILE A 151 2.08 0.90 9.67
CA ILE A 151 3.16 0.64 8.72
C ILE A 151 2.57 -0.20 7.59
N ILE A 152 2.82 0.20 6.36
CA ILE A 152 2.33 -0.48 5.17
C ILE A 152 3.53 -0.95 4.37
N VAL A 153 3.55 -2.23 4.04
CA VAL A 153 4.56 -2.81 3.17
C VAL A 153 3.95 -3.01 1.78
N MET A 154 4.61 -2.47 0.78
CA MET A 154 4.20 -2.55 -0.63
C MET A 154 4.33 -3.99 -1.16
N PRO A 155 3.68 -4.33 -2.29
CA PRO A 155 3.93 -5.60 -2.98
C PRO A 155 5.39 -5.73 -3.39
N GLU A 156 5.87 -6.97 -3.46
CA GLU A 156 7.23 -7.27 -3.91
C GLU A 156 7.43 -6.82 -5.37
N ARG A 157 8.61 -6.30 -5.65
CA ARG A 157 9.01 -5.91 -6.99
C ARG A 157 9.54 -7.12 -7.75
N ILE A 158 8.71 -7.69 -8.61
CA ILE A 158 9.08 -8.82 -9.46
C ILE A 158 9.29 -8.29 -10.89
N SER A 159 10.41 -8.67 -11.49
CA SER A 159 10.68 -8.34 -12.90
C SER A 159 10.00 -9.37 -13.80
N TYR A 160 9.14 -8.90 -14.68
CA TYR A 160 8.48 -9.72 -15.69
C TYR A 160 9.05 -9.37 -17.07
N PRO A 161 9.96 -10.18 -17.66
CA PRO A 161 10.74 -9.82 -18.84
C PRO A 161 9.90 -9.40 -20.05
N ASN A 162 8.74 -10.03 -20.21
CA ASN A 162 7.86 -9.78 -21.36
C ASN A 162 6.80 -8.71 -21.11
N LEU A 163 6.69 -8.19 -19.87
CA LEU A 163 5.65 -7.24 -19.49
C LEU A 163 5.78 -5.91 -20.26
N ASP A 164 7.01 -5.39 -20.36
CA ASP A 164 7.30 -4.16 -21.09
C ASP A 164 6.92 -4.25 -22.57
N HIS A 165 7.19 -5.39 -23.20
CA HIS A 165 6.86 -5.62 -24.60
C HIS A 165 5.34 -5.74 -24.79
N LEU A 166 4.68 -6.55 -23.98
CA LEU A 166 3.24 -6.79 -24.06
C LEU A 166 2.44 -5.52 -23.77
N LEU A 167 2.84 -4.73 -22.78
CA LEU A 167 2.24 -3.42 -22.52
C LEU A 167 2.65 -2.40 -23.56
N GLY A 168 3.86 -2.48 -24.13
CA GLY A 168 4.32 -1.64 -25.21
C GLY A 168 3.45 -1.78 -26.46
N ASP A 169 3.12 -3.00 -26.86
CA ASP A 169 2.22 -3.29 -27.98
C ASP A 169 0.79 -2.81 -27.69
N PHE A 170 0.30 -3.06 -26.46
CA PHE A 170 -1.02 -2.60 -26.04
C PHE A 170 -1.11 -1.07 -26.09
N LEU A 171 -0.16 -0.37 -25.49
CA LEU A 171 -0.11 1.10 -25.48
C LEU A 171 0.19 1.69 -26.85
N GLY A 172 1.00 1.00 -27.67
CA GLY A 172 1.25 1.37 -29.07
C GLY A 172 -0.03 1.36 -29.91
N ASN A 173 -0.85 0.31 -29.76
CA ASN A 173 -2.15 0.21 -30.41
C ASN A 173 -3.11 1.32 -29.97
N ILE A 174 -3.07 1.71 -28.69
CA ILE A 174 -3.83 2.87 -28.17
C ILE A 174 -3.34 4.16 -28.83
N SER A 175 -2.04 4.35 -28.91
CA SER A 175 -1.43 5.54 -29.52
C SER A 175 -1.78 5.69 -31.00
N VAL A 176 -1.75 4.59 -31.76
CA VAL A 176 -2.13 4.59 -33.18
C VAL A 176 -3.61 4.97 -33.35
N ARG A 177 -4.49 4.48 -32.49
CA ARG A 177 -5.92 4.83 -32.55
C ARG A 177 -6.19 6.30 -32.24
N ARG A 178 -5.33 6.97 -31.47
CA ARG A 178 -5.40 8.40 -31.20
C ARG A 178 -5.47 9.23 -32.49
N PHE A 179 -4.73 8.84 -33.52
CA PHE A 179 -4.70 9.54 -34.81
C PHE A 179 -5.90 9.24 -35.73
N LEU A 180 -6.76 8.28 -35.35
CA LEU A 180 -7.92 7.87 -36.13
C LEU A 180 -9.23 8.61 -35.77
N PHE A 181 -9.25 9.27 -34.62
CA PHE A 181 -10.44 9.96 -34.12
C PHE A 181 -10.15 11.45 -33.92
N ASP A 182 -10.57 12.24 -34.89
CA ASP A 182 -10.56 13.70 -34.83
C ASP A 182 -11.71 14.20 -33.97
N ASP A 183 -11.46 15.12 -33.04
CA ASP A 183 -12.52 15.82 -32.34
C ASP A 183 -13.07 16.97 -33.21
N PRO A 184 -14.27 16.83 -33.79
CA PRO A 184 -14.84 17.84 -34.68
C PRO A 184 -15.13 19.18 -34.00
N MET A 185 -15.02 19.26 -32.65
CA MET A 185 -15.31 20.46 -31.86
C MET A 185 -14.08 21.34 -31.68
N LEU A 186 -12.86 20.80 -31.78
CA LEU A 186 -11.62 21.53 -31.55
C LEU A 186 -10.81 21.68 -32.84
N THR A 187 -10.94 22.84 -33.47
CA THR A 187 -10.14 23.22 -34.65
C THR A 187 -8.83 23.84 -34.19
N VAL A 188 -7.70 23.19 -34.47
CA VAL A 188 -6.34 23.66 -34.12
C VAL A 188 -5.78 24.57 -35.21
N GLY A 189 -6.14 24.29 -36.46
CA GLY A 189 -5.59 24.99 -37.59
C GLY A 189 -6.42 24.85 -38.86
N PHE A 190 -5.89 25.40 -39.93
CA PHE A 190 -6.44 25.27 -41.26
C PHE A 190 -5.32 24.95 -42.25
N SER A 191 -5.48 23.88 -43.01
CA SER A 191 -4.57 23.50 -44.11
C SER A 191 -5.22 23.70 -45.49
N GLU A 192 -4.42 23.67 -46.52
CA GLU A 192 -4.93 23.80 -47.91
C GLU A 192 -5.58 22.46 -48.32
N TYR A 193 -6.78 22.56 -48.94
CA TYR A 193 -7.52 21.38 -49.42
C TYR A 193 -6.76 20.68 -50.54
N THR A 194 -6.40 19.40 -50.35
CA THR A 194 -5.65 18.60 -51.33
C THR A 194 -6.52 17.70 -52.18
N GLY A 195 -7.84 17.66 -51.96
CA GLY A 195 -8.79 16.82 -52.69
C GLY A 195 -8.99 15.43 -52.05
N ARG A 196 -8.34 15.13 -50.93
CA ARG A 196 -8.45 13.86 -50.21
C ARG A 196 -9.35 13.97 -48.97
N GLU A 197 -9.48 15.17 -48.45
CA GLU A 197 -10.22 15.46 -47.21
C GLU A 197 -11.72 15.51 -47.51
N PRO A 198 -12.58 15.12 -46.54
CA PRO A 198 -14.02 15.21 -46.69
C PRO A 198 -14.50 16.65 -46.87
N MET A 199 -15.44 16.89 -47.79
CA MET A 199 -15.99 18.24 -48.05
C MET A 199 -16.65 18.89 -46.81
N ARG A 200 -17.10 18.09 -45.84
CA ARG A 200 -17.69 18.58 -44.56
C ARG A 200 -16.69 19.34 -43.71
N ASP A 201 -15.38 19.06 -43.87
CA ASP A 201 -14.32 19.66 -43.07
C ASP A 201 -13.78 20.96 -43.72
N ILE A 202 -14.29 21.37 -44.87
CA ILE A 202 -13.95 22.63 -45.52
C ILE A 202 -14.46 23.82 -44.70
N SER A 203 -13.57 24.73 -44.36
CA SER A 203 -13.89 26.00 -43.70
C SER A 203 -14.16 27.07 -44.78
N TRP A 204 -15.40 27.28 -45.15
CA TRP A 204 -15.80 28.29 -46.13
C TRP A 204 -15.39 29.70 -45.73
N THR A 205 -15.39 30.02 -44.45
CA THR A 205 -14.99 31.33 -43.92
C THR A 205 -13.50 31.60 -44.11
N GLN A 206 -12.65 30.61 -43.84
CA GLN A 206 -11.19 30.75 -44.03
C GLN A 206 -10.84 30.68 -45.54
N SER A 207 -11.51 29.82 -46.27
CA SER A 207 -11.32 29.72 -47.72
C SER A 207 -11.60 31.07 -48.45
N ALA A 208 -12.67 31.76 -48.01
CA ALA A 208 -13.00 33.10 -48.56
C ALA A 208 -11.95 34.16 -48.18
N ARG A 209 -11.31 34.06 -46.98
CA ARG A 209 -10.24 34.99 -46.57
C ARG A 209 -8.92 34.76 -47.27
N MET A 210 -8.57 33.48 -47.50
CA MET A 210 -7.28 33.10 -48.08
C MET A 210 -7.30 32.98 -49.61
N GLY A 211 -8.48 33.02 -50.24
CA GLY A 211 -8.63 32.83 -51.68
C GLY A 211 -8.32 31.42 -52.18
N LYS A 212 -8.20 30.46 -51.28
CA LYS A 212 -7.93 29.04 -51.49
C LYS A 212 -8.85 28.18 -50.67
N MET A 213 -9.13 26.97 -51.10
CA MET A 213 -9.93 26.04 -50.27
C MET A 213 -9.13 25.61 -49.07
N MET A 214 -9.66 25.88 -47.88
CA MET A 214 -9.03 25.56 -46.60
C MET A 214 -9.85 24.51 -45.83
N VAL A 215 -9.16 23.52 -45.26
CA VAL A 215 -9.75 22.46 -44.45
C VAL A 215 -9.41 22.73 -43.01
N LYS A 216 -10.36 22.42 -42.11
CA LYS A 216 -10.13 22.48 -40.67
C LYS A 216 -9.24 21.31 -40.26
N GLU A 217 -8.18 21.64 -39.53
CA GLU A 217 -7.41 20.65 -38.78
C GLU A 217 -7.97 20.55 -37.36
N TYR A 218 -8.40 19.37 -36.99
CA TYR A 218 -8.96 19.09 -35.70
C TYR A 218 -7.87 18.61 -34.74
N ASP A 219 -8.02 18.91 -33.43
CA ASP A 219 -7.16 18.37 -32.41
C ASP A 219 -7.59 16.96 -32.04
N HIS A 220 -6.62 16.14 -31.72
CA HIS A 220 -6.86 14.77 -31.23
C HIS A 220 -6.84 14.76 -29.71
N THR A 221 -7.81 15.43 -29.08
CA THR A 221 -7.83 15.64 -27.63
C THR A 221 -8.60 14.55 -26.87
N ILE A 222 -8.41 13.30 -27.25
CA ILE A 222 -8.88 12.22 -26.38
C ILE A 222 -7.77 11.95 -25.37
N ASP A 223 -8.00 12.33 -24.11
CA ASP A 223 -7.16 11.94 -23.00
C ASP A 223 -7.33 10.43 -22.76
N TYR A 224 -6.42 9.64 -23.33
CA TYR A 224 -6.40 8.21 -23.07
C TYR A 224 -5.96 7.94 -21.65
N CYS A 225 -6.70 7.08 -20.98
CA CYS A 225 -6.37 6.60 -19.65
C CYS A 225 -6.53 5.08 -19.57
N VAL A 226 -5.74 4.48 -18.70
CA VAL A 226 -5.78 3.04 -18.45
C VAL A 226 -6.37 2.82 -17.07
N GLU A 227 -7.36 1.94 -16.95
CA GLU A 227 -7.87 1.47 -15.65
C GLU A 227 -7.29 0.12 -15.35
N VAL A 228 -6.53 0.02 -14.27
CA VAL A 228 -5.96 -1.24 -13.78
C VAL A 228 -6.94 -1.85 -12.81
N LEU A 229 -7.50 -3.00 -13.18
CA LEU A 229 -8.45 -3.77 -12.37
C LEU A 229 -7.75 -5.00 -11.80
N VAL A 230 -7.64 -5.08 -10.48
CA VAL A 230 -7.04 -6.25 -9.80
C VAL A 230 -8.13 -7.08 -9.17
N ASN A 231 -8.25 -8.31 -9.63
CA ASN A 231 -9.13 -9.31 -9.06
C ASN A 231 -8.36 -10.22 -8.09
N VAL A 232 -8.95 -10.42 -6.92
CA VAL A 232 -8.42 -11.36 -5.92
C VAL A 232 -9.26 -12.63 -5.78
N GLN A 233 -10.38 -12.74 -6.49
CA GLN A 233 -11.24 -13.90 -6.46
C GLN A 233 -10.65 -15.02 -7.34
N SER A 234 -10.28 -16.15 -6.72
CA SER A 234 -9.74 -17.34 -7.41
C SER A 234 -10.82 -18.35 -7.73
N VAL A 235 -11.87 -18.43 -6.89
CA VAL A 235 -12.94 -19.41 -7.00
C VAL A 235 -14.27 -18.71 -7.27
N PRO A 236 -15.03 -19.13 -8.29
CA PRO A 236 -16.35 -18.58 -8.58
C PRO A 236 -17.28 -18.72 -7.37
N ASN A 237 -18.06 -17.69 -7.10
CA ASN A 237 -19.04 -17.65 -6.02
C ASN A 237 -18.46 -17.88 -4.59
N SER A 238 -17.15 -17.74 -4.42
CA SER A 238 -16.48 -17.74 -3.11
C SER A 238 -15.78 -16.40 -2.86
N PHE A 239 -15.74 -15.99 -1.61
CA PHE A 239 -14.94 -14.84 -1.16
C PHE A 239 -13.55 -15.29 -0.70
N GLU A 240 -13.33 -16.59 -0.58
CA GLU A 240 -12.03 -17.16 -0.27
C GLU A 240 -11.18 -17.25 -1.55
N SER A 241 -9.90 -17.00 -1.41
CA SER A 241 -8.92 -17.05 -2.50
C SER A 241 -7.69 -17.85 -2.08
N GLU A 242 -6.96 -18.35 -3.05
CA GLU A 242 -5.65 -18.95 -2.84
C GLU A 242 -4.62 -17.82 -2.67
N ASP A 243 -3.97 -17.74 -1.51
CA ASP A 243 -3.10 -16.63 -1.13
C ASP A 243 -1.92 -16.41 -2.09
N GLU A 244 -1.24 -17.48 -2.54
CA GLU A 244 -0.06 -17.36 -3.41
C GLU A 244 -0.38 -16.74 -4.78
N GLY A 245 -1.45 -17.17 -5.42
CA GLY A 245 -1.86 -16.62 -6.72
C GLY A 245 -2.24 -15.13 -6.64
N VAL A 246 -2.86 -14.74 -5.55
CA VAL A 246 -3.28 -13.35 -5.31
C VAL A 246 -2.07 -12.44 -5.01
N GLU A 247 -1.12 -12.91 -4.19
CA GLU A 247 0.10 -12.14 -3.91
C GLU A 247 0.90 -11.86 -5.19
N THR A 248 0.97 -12.84 -6.08
CA THR A 248 1.60 -12.66 -7.40
C THR A 248 0.84 -11.63 -8.25
N CYS A 249 -0.50 -11.60 -8.18
CA CYS A 249 -1.30 -10.57 -8.86
C CYS A 249 -1.01 -9.15 -8.33
N PHE A 250 -0.81 -8.99 -7.04
CA PHE A 250 -0.43 -7.69 -6.47
C PHE A 250 0.96 -7.24 -6.93
N SER A 251 1.91 -8.16 -7.01
CA SER A 251 3.26 -7.89 -7.54
C SER A 251 3.21 -7.55 -9.04
N LEU A 252 2.40 -8.27 -9.81
CA LEU A 252 2.17 -7.97 -11.23
C LEU A 252 1.51 -6.59 -11.42
N ALA A 253 0.53 -6.25 -10.57
CA ALA A 253 -0.13 -4.94 -10.60
C ALA A 253 0.86 -3.81 -10.34
N ARG A 254 1.80 -4.00 -9.40
CA ARG A 254 2.90 -3.06 -9.19
C ARG A 254 3.74 -2.89 -10.46
N GLY A 255 4.17 -4.00 -11.09
CA GLY A 255 4.94 -3.96 -12.33
C GLY A 255 4.21 -3.21 -13.45
N VAL A 256 2.91 -3.47 -13.63
CA VAL A 256 2.06 -2.74 -14.59
C VAL A 256 2.06 -1.24 -14.29
N CYS A 257 1.85 -0.83 -13.03
CA CYS A 257 1.87 0.57 -12.65
C CYS A 257 3.25 1.23 -12.90
N GLU A 258 4.36 0.53 -12.63
CA GLU A 258 5.72 1.02 -12.92
C GLU A 258 5.93 1.26 -14.43
N VAL A 259 5.44 0.35 -15.28
CA VAL A 259 5.51 0.53 -16.73
C VAL A 259 4.65 1.71 -17.20
N LEU A 260 3.42 1.85 -16.68
CA LEU A 260 2.54 2.98 -17.02
C LEU A 260 3.15 4.33 -16.61
N GLU A 261 3.77 4.40 -15.42
CA GLU A 261 4.51 5.60 -14.98
C GLU A 261 5.71 5.90 -15.88
N SER A 262 6.49 4.89 -16.26
CA SER A 262 7.64 5.07 -17.16
C SER A 262 7.24 5.61 -18.53
N LYS A 263 6.06 5.22 -19.02
CA LYS A 263 5.47 5.66 -20.28
C LYS A 263 4.64 6.94 -20.17
N GLN A 264 4.58 7.54 -18.98
CA GLN A 264 3.83 8.77 -18.73
C GLN A 264 2.34 8.66 -19.12
N MET A 265 1.74 7.49 -18.91
CA MET A 265 0.32 7.25 -19.16
C MET A 265 -0.49 7.52 -17.89
N LYS A 266 -1.61 8.23 -18.04
CA LYS A 266 -2.58 8.38 -16.95
C LYS A 266 -3.25 7.04 -16.67
N TYR A 267 -3.33 6.65 -15.40
CA TYR A 267 -4.02 5.42 -15.02
C TYR A 267 -4.84 5.59 -13.74
N GLY A 268 -5.93 4.85 -13.69
CA GLY A 268 -6.73 4.63 -12.50
C GLY A 268 -6.48 3.22 -11.96
N PHE A 269 -6.89 2.96 -10.74
CA PHE A 269 -6.74 1.67 -10.11
C PHE A 269 -8.03 1.28 -9.37
N SER A 270 -8.45 0.02 -9.50
CA SER A 270 -9.58 -0.53 -8.76
C SER A 270 -9.33 -2.01 -8.43
N THR A 271 -9.82 -2.45 -7.27
CA THR A 271 -9.73 -3.85 -6.85
C THR A 271 -11.03 -4.27 -6.16
N ASN A 272 -11.34 -5.57 -6.22
CA ASN A 272 -12.41 -6.18 -5.42
C ASN A 272 -11.91 -6.70 -4.06
N ALA A 273 -10.63 -6.49 -3.71
CA ALA A 273 -10.06 -6.90 -2.44
C ALA A 273 -10.66 -6.15 -1.25
N ILE A 274 -10.71 -6.80 -0.09
CA ILE A 274 -10.94 -6.12 1.18
C ILE A 274 -9.70 -5.28 1.50
N THR A 275 -9.87 -3.97 1.69
CA THR A 275 -8.79 -3.08 2.11
C THR A 275 -8.91 -2.72 3.58
N LEU A 276 -7.83 -2.91 4.33
CA LEU A 276 -7.77 -2.55 5.73
C LEU A 276 -7.39 -1.08 5.88
N GLY A 277 -8.18 -0.31 6.64
CA GLY A 277 -7.87 1.11 6.85
C GLY A 277 -8.98 1.89 7.51
N PRO A 278 -8.87 3.23 7.57
CA PRO A 278 -9.94 4.08 8.06
C PRO A 278 -11.19 3.90 7.20
N ILE A 279 -12.36 4.03 7.82
CA ILE A 279 -13.67 3.92 7.16
C ILE A 279 -13.68 4.85 5.93
N GLY A 280 -13.93 4.28 4.75
CA GLY A 280 -13.87 5.01 3.47
C GLY A 280 -12.55 4.85 2.72
N SER A 281 -11.63 3.97 3.16
CA SER A 281 -10.49 3.56 2.34
C SER A 281 -11.01 2.90 1.07
N LEU A 282 -10.86 3.61 -0.02
CA LEU A 282 -11.40 3.25 -1.31
C LEU A 282 -10.64 2.04 -1.86
N CYS A 283 -11.39 1.04 -2.35
CA CYS A 283 -10.84 -0.02 -3.19
C CYS A 283 -10.46 0.53 -4.59
N SER A 284 -10.45 1.84 -4.79
CA SER A 284 -10.17 2.49 -6.08
C SER A 284 -9.42 3.81 -5.90
N VAL A 285 -8.60 4.13 -6.89
CA VAL A 285 -7.91 5.42 -7.05
C VAL A 285 -8.33 6.01 -8.38
N ASP A 286 -8.75 7.27 -8.35
CA ASP A 286 -9.06 8.01 -9.56
C ASP A 286 -7.82 8.16 -10.45
N GLN A 287 -8.06 8.49 -11.71
CA GLN A 287 -7.00 8.64 -12.70
C GLN A 287 -5.98 9.70 -12.30
N GLY A 288 -4.72 9.36 -12.44
CA GLY A 288 -3.60 10.23 -12.13
C GLY A 288 -2.30 9.76 -12.76
N ILE A 289 -1.24 10.48 -12.50
CA ILE A 289 0.12 10.19 -12.93
C ILE A 289 1.12 10.80 -11.96
N GLY A 290 2.30 10.22 -11.88
CA GLY A 290 3.43 10.70 -11.08
C GLY A 290 3.57 10.00 -9.74
N ASN A 291 4.71 10.19 -9.10
CA ASN A 291 5.12 9.46 -7.90
C ASN A 291 4.07 9.47 -6.79
N ARG A 292 3.39 10.60 -6.57
CA ARG A 292 2.35 10.68 -5.53
C ARG A 292 1.16 9.75 -5.83
N HIS A 293 0.79 9.65 -7.10
CA HIS A 293 -0.27 8.75 -7.56
C HIS A 293 0.15 7.30 -7.41
N PHE A 294 1.35 6.97 -7.87
CA PHE A 294 1.95 5.65 -7.74
C PHE A 294 1.96 5.16 -6.28
N PHE A 295 2.52 5.97 -5.36
CA PHE A 295 2.57 5.59 -3.94
C PHE A 295 1.18 5.43 -3.33
N ARG A 296 0.18 6.18 -3.78
CA ARG A 296 -1.20 6.00 -3.33
C ARG A 296 -1.79 4.67 -3.77
N VAL A 297 -1.48 4.22 -4.99
CA VAL A 297 -1.88 2.89 -5.48
C VAL A 297 -1.14 1.81 -4.69
N MET A 298 0.17 1.97 -4.46
CA MET A 298 0.97 1.03 -3.66
C MET A 298 0.47 0.93 -2.22
N GLU A 299 0.03 2.03 -1.63
CA GLU A 299 -0.60 2.05 -0.30
C GLU A 299 -1.87 1.19 -0.27
N ILE A 300 -2.74 1.31 -1.28
CA ILE A 300 -3.95 0.47 -1.36
C ILE A 300 -3.59 -1.00 -1.56
N LEU A 301 -2.64 -1.29 -2.45
CA LEU A 301 -2.16 -2.65 -2.65
C LEU A 301 -1.56 -3.25 -1.38
N GLY A 302 -0.81 -2.46 -0.60
CA GLY A 302 -0.28 -2.89 0.70
C GLY A 302 -1.36 -3.15 1.76
N ARG A 303 -2.48 -2.43 1.69
CA ARG A 303 -3.64 -2.59 2.60
C ARG A 303 -4.59 -3.72 2.18
N ALA A 304 -4.52 -4.15 0.92
CA ALA A 304 -5.43 -5.15 0.37
C ALA A 304 -5.17 -6.53 0.98
N LEU A 305 -6.23 -7.20 1.41
CA LEU A 305 -6.19 -8.60 1.83
C LEU A 305 -6.38 -9.52 0.61
N PRO A 306 -5.92 -10.78 0.68
CA PRO A 306 -6.16 -11.78 -0.35
C PRO A 306 -7.61 -12.31 -0.33
N GLN A 307 -8.54 -11.54 0.15
CA GLN A 307 -9.96 -11.86 0.25
C GLN A 307 -10.80 -10.83 -0.49
N SER A 308 -11.83 -11.29 -1.20
CA SER A 308 -12.69 -10.39 -1.97
C SER A 308 -13.82 -9.79 -1.11
N ALA A 309 -14.03 -8.49 -1.25
CA ALA A 309 -15.15 -7.77 -0.65
C ALA A 309 -16.45 -7.91 -1.45
N GLU A 310 -16.31 -8.12 -2.76
CA GLU A 310 -17.43 -8.26 -3.70
C GLU A 310 -17.06 -9.24 -4.82
N TYR A 311 -18.05 -9.80 -5.48
CA TYR A 311 -17.81 -10.63 -6.66
C TYR A 311 -17.22 -9.80 -7.81
N PHE A 312 -16.25 -10.36 -8.52
CA PHE A 312 -15.56 -9.66 -9.60
C PHE A 312 -16.51 -9.19 -10.71
N ASN A 313 -17.58 -9.91 -10.98
CA ASN A 313 -18.62 -9.48 -11.90
C ASN A 313 -19.27 -8.13 -11.53
N ALA A 314 -19.35 -7.80 -10.23
CA ALA A 314 -19.86 -6.51 -9.80
C ALA A 314 -18.85 -5.39 -10.11
N THR A 315 -17.56 -5.65 -9.90
CA THR A 315 -16.47 -4.73 -10.26
C THR A 315 -16.43 -4.49 -11.76
N LEU A 316 -16.51 -5.55 -12.60
CA LEU A 316 -16.58 -5.44 -14.06
C LEU A 316 -17.82 -4.65 -14.51
N SER A 317 -18.99 -4.91 -13.91
CA SER A 317 -20.21 -4.18 -14.23
C SER A 317 -20.11 -2.68 -13.87
N ARG A 318 -19.37 -2.34 -12.81
CA ARG A 318 -19.07 -0.96 -12.43
C ARG A 318 -18.13 -0.31 -13.44
N ALA A 319 -17.09 -1.03 -13.85
CA ALA A 319 -16.17 -0.61 -14.90
C ALA A 319 -16.91 -0.34 -16.21
N CYS A 320 -17.83 -1.24 -16.63
CA CYS A 320 -18.67 -1.04 -17.81
C CYS A 320 -19.53 0.24 -17.74
N ARG A 321 -20.05 0.58 -16.57
CA ARG A 321 -20.84 1.83 -16.40
C ARG A 321 -19.99 3.10 -16.41
N SER A 322 -18.72 3.00 -16.04
CA SER A 322 -17.78 4.12 -15.99
C SER A 322 -17.04 4.35 -17.32
N ILE A 323 -17.44 3.65 -18.38
CA ILE A 323 -16.79 3.76 -19.68
C ILE A 323 -17.00 5.19 -20.22
N GLN A 324 -15.87 5.84 -20.45
CA GLN A 324 -15.76 7.09 -21.19
C GLN A 324 -14.93 6.85 -22.44
N THR A 325 -15.12 7.68 -23.45
CA THR A 325 -14.31 7.62 -24.69
C THR A 325 -12.82 7.74 -24.32
N GLY A 326 -11.99 6.80 -24.78
CA GLY A 326 -10.55 6.79 -24.50
C GLY A 326 -10.13 6.05 -23.23
N LYS A 327 -11.02 5.34 -22.56
CA LYS A 327 -10.68 4.51 -21.38
C LYS A 327 -10.36 3.08 -21.81
N HIS A 328 -9.19 2.58 -21.43
CA HIS A 328 -8.72 1.22 -21.69
C HIS A 328 -8.58 0.45 -20.37
N PHE A 329 -8.58 -0.88 -20.43
CA PHE A 329 -8.59 -1.70 -19.23
C PHE A 329 -7.47 -2.72 -19.23
N ILE A 330 -6.74 -2.80 -18.13
CA ILE A 330 -5.80 -3.89 -17.81
C ILE A 330 -6.39 -4.63 -16.63
N ILE A 331 -6.75 -5.88 -16.84
CA ILE A 331 -7.35 -6.76 -15.84
C ILE A 331 -6.30 -7.75 -15.39
N ILE A 332 -6.04 -7.79 -14.09
CA ILE A 332 -5.09 -8.71 -13.48
C ILE A 332 -5.89 -9.66 -12.59
N THR A 333 -5.78 -10.96 -12.87
CA THR A 333 -6.55 -11.99 -12.17
C THR A 333 -5.70 -13.23 -11.94
N PRO A 334 -5.83 -13.91 -10.79
CA PRO A 334 -5.11 -15.14 -10.53
C PRO A 334 -5.53 -16.25 -11.50
N LYS A 335 -6.80 -16.27 -11.90
CA LYS A 335 -7.35 -17.27 -12.83
C LYS A 335 -8.47 -16.64 -13.64
N VAL A 336 -8.58 -17.03 -14.91
CA VAL A 336 -9.72 -16.65 -15.75
C VAL A 336 -10.84 -17.65 -15.56
N ASP A 337 -12.04 -17.16 -15.24
CA ASP A 337 -13.23 -17.98 -15.06
C ASP A 337 -14.23 -17.76 -16.19
N PRO A 338 -14.83 -18.82 -16.76
CA PRO A 338 -15.83 -18.70 -17.81
C PRO A 338 -17.04 -17.86 -17.44
N SER A 339 -17.38 -17.76 -16.15
CA SER A 339 -18.49 -16.92 -15.69
C SER A 339 -18.27 -15.42 -15.91
N TRP A 340 -17.03 -14.99 -16.13
CA TRP A 340 -16.68 -13.59 -16.40
C TRP A 340 -16.61 -13.27 -17.89
N GLU A 341 -16.57 -14.27 -18.77
CA GLU A 341 -16.41 -14.10 -20.21
C GLU A 341 -17.49 -13.18 -20.79
N GLU A 342 -18.75 -13.35 -20.37
CA GLU A 342 -19.84 -12.49 -20.83
C GLU A 342 -19.64 -11.03 -20.44
N SER A 343 -19.18 -10.76 -19.22
CA SER A 343 -18.90 -9.41 -18.74
C SER A 343 -17.69 -8.81 -19.41
N LEU A 344 -16.64 -9.60 -19.65
CA LEU A 344 -15.44 -9.21 -20.41
C LEU A 344 -15.78 -8.90 -21.86
N HIS A 345 -16.59 -9.74 -22.51
CA HIS A 345 -17.04 -9.55 -23.88
C HIS A 345 -17.86 -8.26 -24.02
N ARG A 346 -18.78 -7.99 -23.08
CA ARG A 346 -19.50 -6.72 -23.02
C ARG A 346 -18.59 -5.51 -22.87
N LEU A 347 -17.49 -5.64 -22.09
CA LEU A 347 -16.47 -4.60 -21.94
C LEU A 347 -15.72 -4.37 -23.25
N GLN A 348 -15.40 -5.42 -23.99
CA GLN A 348 -14.74 -5.35 -25.28
C GLN A 348 -15.65 -4.83 -26.40
N GLU A 349 -16.93 -5.25 -26.42
CA GLU A 349 -17.90 -4.84 -27.43
C GLU A 349 -18.43 -3.41 -27.25
N SER A 350 -18.58 -2.97 -25.99
CA SER A 350 -19.23 -1.70 -25.68
C SER A 350 -18.42 -0.48 -26.11
N THR A 351 -17.16 -0.67 -26.53
CA THR A 351 -16.26 0.45 -26.74
C THR A 351 -15.18 0.20 -27.80
N VAL A 352 -14.68 1.32 -28.29
CA VAL A 352 -13.37 1.53 -28.87
C VAL A 352 -12.24 1.19 -27.84
N ALA A 353 -12.57 0.78 -26.61
CA ALA A 353 -11.63 0.42 -25.55
C ALA A 353 -10.92 -0.90 -25.87
N GLN A 354 -9.64 -0.95 -25.62
CA GLN A 354 -8.89 -2.20 -25.57
C GLN A 354 -8.93 -2.75 -24.14
N VAL A 355 -9.05 -4.07 -24.04
CA VAL A 355 -8.99 -4.79 -22.78
C VAL A 355 -7.93 -5.87 -22.90
N ILE A 356 -6.99 -5.89 -21.94
CA ILE A 356 -6.01 -6.96 -21.80
C ILE A 356 -6.22 -7.65 -20.46
N VAL A 357 -6.15 -8.96 -20.46
CA VAL A 357 -6.23 -9.80 -19.25
C VAL A 357 -4.87 -10.42 -19.01
N LEU A 358 -4.33 -10.18 -17.83
CA LEU A 358 -3.04 -10.68 -17.39
C LEU A 358 -3.24 -11.69 -16.26
N THR A 359 -2.64 -12.85 -16.41
CA THR A 359 -2.58 -13.85 -15.34
C THR A 359 -1.11 -14.10 -14.98
N PRO A 360 -0.79 -14.35 -13.71
CA PRO A 360 0.59 -14.67 -13.30
C PRO A 360 1.17 -15.85 -14.08
N ASP A 361 0.36 -16.86 -14.36
CA ASP A 361 0.77 -18.06 -15.09
C ASP A 361 1.25 -17.77 -16.52
N SER A 362 0.73 -16.72 -17.16
CA SER A 362 1.16 -16.32 -18.51
C SER A 362 2.61 -15.86 -18.58
N PHE A 363 3.21 -15.51 -17.45
CA PHE A 363 4.61 -15.05 -17.35
C PHE A 363 5.56 -16.14 -16.83
N GLN A 364 5.05 -17.17 -16.13
CA GLN A 364 5.87 -18.27 -15.62
C GLN A 364 6.24 -19.29 -16.71
N THR A 365 5.37 -19.49 -17.71
CA THR A 365 5.61 -20.41 -18.82
C THR A 365 6.77 -20.01 -19.71
N SER A 366 7.08 -18.73 -19.84
CA SER A 366 8.19 -18.25 -20.68
C SER A 366 9.58 -18.53 -20.07
N ASP A 367 9.69 -18.64 -18.76
CA ASP A 367 10.96 -18.95 -18.09
C ASP A 367 11.30 -20.46 -18.15
N SER A 368 10.30 -21.34 -18.28
CA SER A 368 10.53 -22.79 -18.44
C SER A 368 10.94 -23.16 -19.86
N GLU A 369 10.38 -22.50 -20.87
CA GLU A 369 10.75 -22.73 -22.28
C GLU A 369 12.16 -22.23 -22.60
N GLN A 370 12.61 -21.10 -22.02
CA GLN A 370 13.98 -20.62 -22.21
C GLN A 370 15.04 -21.47 -21.49
N LYS A 371 14.68 -22.21 -20.46
CA LYS A 371 15.59 -23.16 -19.78
C LYS A 371 15.71 -24.48 -20.51
N GLU A 372 14.69 -24.90 -21.27
CA GLU A 372 14.75 -26.10 -22.12
C GLU A 372 15.50 -25.89 -23.45
N GLU A 373 15.48 -24.66 -23.99
CA GLU A 373 16.29 -24.32 -25.19
C GLU A 373 17.77 -24.06 -24.87
N ALA A 374 18.15 -23.91 -23.61
CA ALA A 374 19.54 -23.62 -23.17
C ALA A 374 20.29 -24.87 -22.66
N VAL A 375 19.68 -26.06 -22.72
CA VAL A 375 20.28 -27.38 -22.40
C VAL A 375 20.46 -28.16 -23.69
#